data_73dbe676335550c87016959ad5723848
#
_entry.id   73dbe676335550c87016959ad5723848
#
_cell.length_a   1.000
_cell.length_b   1.000
_cell.length_c   1.000
_cell.angle_alpha   90.00
_cell.angle_beta   90.00
_cell.angle_gamma   90.00
#
_symmetry.space_group_name_H-M   'P 1'
#
loop_
_entity.id
_entity.type
_entity.pdbx_description
1 polymer ?
#
loop_
_entity_poly.entity_id
_entity_poly.type
_entity_poly.pdbx_seq_one_letter_code
_entity_poly.pdbx_strand_id
1 'polypeptide(L)'
;MVVYALTSVGVIGVGLFFLRRWRSSKWGLCTSTRALDGQVIIITGANTGLGAEAAKDFAKRGATVILACRSFDNTKDTLKEIRESTGNNDVHYMHLDLANLESVREFSTAVAAKYPVIYGASLLLPPQEGS
;
A
#
# COMPACT_ATOMS: atom_id res chain seq x y z
N MET A 1 40.98 -22.82 -21.28
CA MET A 1 40.95 -22.16 -19.97
C MET A 1 39.96 -21.01 -19.95
N VAL A 2 39.99 -20.08 -20.92
CA VAL A 2 39.08 -18.90 -20.91
C VAL A 2 37.60 -19.28 -21.11
N VAL A 3 37.29 -20.32 -21.87
CA VAL A 3 35.93 -20.78 -22.17
C VAL A 3 35.23 -21.34 -20.90
N TYR A 4 35.97 -22.05 -20.05
CA TYR A 4 35.43 -22.59 -18.80
C TYR A 4 35.18 -21.52 -17.75
N ALA A 5 35.94 -20.41 -17.74
CA ALA A 5 35.74 -19.29 -16.83
C ALA A 5 34.49 -18.48 -17.19
N LEU A 6 34.17 -18.33 -18.47
CA LEU A 6 32.98 -17.61 -18.94
C LEU A 6 31.68 -18.40 -18.71
N THR A 7 31.73 -19.74 -18.82
CA THR A 7 30.56 -20.60 -18.54
C THR A 7 30.21 -20.66 -17.04
N SER A 8 31.21 -20.67 -16.17
CA SER A 8 31.00 -20.70 -14.73
C SER A 8 30.37 -19.38 -14.18
N VAL A 9 30.77 -18.23 -14.68
CA VAL A 9 30.19 -16.94 -14.31
C VAL A 9 28.74 -16.82 -14.76
N GLY A 10 28.41 -17.31 -15.96
CA GLY A 10 27.03 -17.34 -16.49
C GLY A 10 26.09 -18.22 -15.64
N VAL A 11 26.54 -19.42 -15.26
CA VAL A 11 25.75 -20.34 -14.45
C VAL A 11 25.49 -19.80 -13.04
N ILE A 12 26.50 -19.15 -12.42
CA ILE A 12 26.35 -18.52 -11.10
C ILE A 12 25.40 -17.33 -11.19
N GLY A 13 25.47 -16.50 -12.23
CA GLY A 13 24.58 -15.36 -12.44
C GLY A 13 23.11 -15.78 -12.60
N VAL A 14 22.86 -16.82 -13.41
CA VAL A 14 21.52 -17.37 -13.60
C VAL A 14 21.01 -18.03 -12.33
N GLY A 15 21.84 -18.76 -11.61
CA GLY A 15 21.48 -19.36 -10.31
C GLY A 15 21.10 -18.32 -9.27
N LEU A 16 21.89 -17.23 -9.15
CA LEU A 16 21.60 -16.12 -8.24
C LEU A 16 20.32 -15.38 -8.65
N PHE A 17 20.07 -15.20 -9.95
CA PHE A 17 18.84 -14.58 -10.44
C PHE A 17 17.61 -15.42 -10.09
N PHE A 18 17.65 -16.74 -10.30
CA PHE A 18 16.58 -17.65 -9.91
C PHE A 18 16.39 -17.74 -8.40
N LEU A 19 17.48 -17.78 -7.63
CA LEU A 19 17.43 -17.76 -6.15
C LEU A 19 16.79 -16.46 -5.62
N ARG A 20 17.17 -15.33 -6.20
CA ARG A 20 16.62 -14.02 -5.86
C ARG A 20 15.14 -13.91 -6.19
N ARG A 21 14.74 -14.43 -7.37
CA ARG A 21 13.33 -14.48 -7.80
C ARG A 21 12.50 -15.44 -6.95
N TRP A 22 13.06 -16.59 -6.57
CA TRP A 22 12.37 -17.58 -5.73
C TRP A 22 12.23 -17.08 -4.30
N ARG A 23 13.25 -16.40 -3.79
CA ARG A 23 13.23 -15.82 -2.45
C ARG A 23 12.27 -14.63 -2.35
N SER A 24 12.13 -13.80 -3.39
CA SER A 24 11.17 -12.70 -3.42
C SER A 24 9.72 -13.17 -3.54
N SER A 25 9.49 -14.36 -4.08
CA SER A 25 8.14 -14.94 -4.24
C SER A 25 7.51 -15.43 -2.93
N LYS A 26 8.30 -15.63 -1.86
CA LYS A 26 7.82 -16.16 -0.57
C LYS A 26 7.80 -15.15 0.57
N TRP A 27 8.23 -13.91 0.33
CA TRP A 27 8.25 -12.87 1.35
C TRP A 27 6.90 -12.14 1.39
N GLY A 28 6.18 -12.33 2.48
CA GLY A 28 5.07 -11.46 2.85
C GLY A 28 3.74 -11.70 2.17
N LEU A 29 3.47 -12.87 1.61
CA LEU A 29 2.11 -13.24 1.28
C LEU A 29 1.32 -13.41 2.59
N CYS A 30 0.58 -12.39 2.96
CA CYS A 30 -0.42 -12.50 3.99
C CYS A 30 -1.49 -13.50 3.51
N THR A 31 -1.45 -14.71 4.04
CA THR A 31 -2.40 -15.78 3.68
C THR A 31 -3.75 -15.63 4.40
N SER A 32 -3.94 -14.56 5.16
CA SER A 32 -5.21 -14.28 5.81
C SER A 32 -6.25 -13.90 4.76
N THR A 33 -7.19 -14.78 4.52
CA THR A 33 -8.37 -14.56 3.65
C THR A 33 -9.57 -14.03 4.42
N ARG A 34 -9.36 -13.51 5.64
CA ARG A 34 -10.45 -12.98 6.46
C ARG A 34 -11.15 -11.85 5.73
N ALA A 35 -12.44 -11.98 5.54
CA ALA A 35 -13.30 -10.91 5.05
C ALA A 35 -13.30 -9.73 6.04
N LEU A 36 -13.27 -8.52 5.51
CA LEU A 36 -13.22 -7.28 6.27
C LEU A 36 -14.46 -6.41 6.01
N ASP A 37 -15.56 -7.04 5.63
CA ASP A 37 -16.80 -6.36 5.35
C ASP A 37 -17.26 -5.50 6.53
N GLY A 38 -17.60 -4.25 6.26
CA GLY A 38 -18.02 -3.29 7.28
C GLY A 38 -16.91 -2.73 8.16
N GLN A 39 -15.64 -3.12 7.93
CA GLN A 39 -14.50 -2.59 8.67
C GLN A 39 -13.90 -1.38 7.96
N VAL A 40 -13.62 -0.33 8.72
CA VAL A 40 -13.01 0.90 8.20
C VAL A 40 -11.51 0.89 8.47
N ILE A 41 -10.72 1.04 7.42
CA ILE A 41 -9.26 1.05 7.47
C ILE A 41 -8.73 2.34 6.86
N ILE A 42 -7.88 3.03 7.60
CA ILE A 42 -7.23 4.26 7.17
C ILE A 42 -5.78 3.95 6.79
N ILE A 43 -5.37 4.38 5.60
CA ILE A 43 -4.00 4.19 5.12
C ILE A 43 -3.41 5.54 4.73
N THR A 44 -2.35 5.94 5.42
CA THR A 44 -1.62 7.16 5.05
C THR A 44 -0.56 6.86 3.99
N GLY A 45 -0.26 7.83 3.13
CA GLY A 45 0.72 7.65 2.06
C GLY A 45 0.33 6.60 1.02
N ALA A 46 -0.98 6.40 0.81
CA ALA A 46 -1.52 5.37 -0.08
C ALA A 46 -1.51 5.77 -1.57
N ASN A 47 -0.82 6.84 -1.94
CA ASN A 47 -0.73 7.30 -3.33
C ASN A 47 0.23 6.45 -4.18
N THR A 48 1.19 5.76 -3.57
CA THR A 48 2.18 4.93 -4.28
C THR A 48 2.71 3.79 -3.41
N GLY A 49 3.38 2.83 -4.06
CA GLY A 49 4.17 1.79 -3.40
C GLY A 49 3.40 0.91 -2.44
N LEU A 50 3.96 0.67 -1.25
CA LEU A 50 3.43 -0.25 -0.26
C LEU A 50 2.03 0.15 0.25
N GLY A 51 1.76 1.45 0.37
CA GLY A 51 0.45 1.95 0.80
C GLY A 51 -0.66 1.67 -0.21
N ALA A 52 -0.38 1.83 -1.48
CA ALA A 52 -1.32 1.51 -2.56
C ALA A 52 -1.61 0.00 -2.63
N GLU A 53 -0.58 -0.85 -2.51
CA GLU A 53 -0.74 -2.31 -2.50
C GLU A 53 -1.53 -2.80 -1.26
N ALA A 54 -1.25 -2.23 -0.09
CA ALA A 54 -2.02 -2.53 1.13
C ALA A 54 -3.49 -2.12 0.97
N ALA A 55 -3.75 -0.92 0.43
CA ALA A 55 -5.10 -0.43 0.17
C ALA A 55 -5.87 -1.36 -0.78
N LYS A 56 -5.20 -1.85 -1.83
CA LYS A 56 -5.76 -2.79 -2.78
C LYS A 56 -6.10 -4.15 -2.14
N ASP A 57 -5.23 -4.67 -1.27
CA ASP A 57 -5.50 -5.92 -0.55
C ASP A 57 -6.70 -5.79 0.40
N PHE A 58 -6.77 -4.72 1.20
CA PHE A 58 -7.91 -4.49 2.09
C PHE A 58 -9.21 -4.25 1.34
N ALA A 59 -9.17 -3.50 0.22
CA ALA A 59 -10.33 -3.29 -0.63
C ALA A 59 -10.86 -4.61 -1.23
N LYS A 60 -9.96 -5.51 -1.66
CA LYS A 60 -10.33 -6.86 -2.14
C LYS A 60 -11.04 -7.69 -1.08
N ARG A 61 -10.75 -7.46 0.20
CA ARG A 61 -11.38 -8.15 1.33
C ARG A 61 -12.69 -7.53 1.80
N GLY A 62 -13.19 -6.52 1.08
CA GLY A 62 -14.47 -5.86 1.37
C GLY A 62 -14.39 -4.74 2.41
N ALA A 63 -13.19 -4.28 2.81
CA ALA A 63 -13.07 -3.18 3.74
C ALA A 63 -13.47 -1.84 3.11
N THR A 64 -13.99 -0.93 3.92
CA THR A 64 -14.05 0.50 3.60
C THR A 64 -12.65 1.08 3.78
N VAL A 65 -11.99 1.51 2.70
CA VAL A 65 -10.60 2.00 2.73
C VAL A 65 -10.57 3.52 2.56
N ILE A 66 -9.90 4.20 3.49
CA ILE A 66 -9.69 5.65 3.44
C ILE A 66 -8.22 5.90 3.07
N LEU A 67 -7.99 6.44 1.88
CA LEU A 67 -6.68 6.88 1.41
C LEU A 67 -6.40 8.27 1.95
N ALA A 68 -5.60 8.37 3.00
CA ALA A 68 -5.25 9.63 3.64
C ALA A 68 -3.93 10.16 3.07
N CYS A 69 -4.01 11.12 2.17
CA CYS A 69 -2.86 11.64 1.42
C CYS A 69 -2.92 13.17 1.31
N ARG A 70 -1.75 13.81 1.09
CA ARG A 70 -1.64 15.27 0.95
C ARG A 70 -2.28 15.81 -0.34
N SER A 71 -2.16 15.08 -1.44
CA SER A 71 -2.59 15.53 -2.76
C SER A 71 -3.62 14.58 -3.36
N PHE A 72 -4.77 15.12 -3.73
CA PHE A 72 -5.78 14.37 -4.47
C PHE A 72 -5.31 14.01 -5.87
N ASP A 73 -4.64 14.95 -6.58
CA ASP A 73 -4.17 14.72 -7.94
C ASP A 73 -3.23 13.53 -8.06
N ASN A 74 -2.37 13.33 -7.06
CA ASN A 74 -1.45 12.19 -7.01
C ASN A 74 -2.13 10.89 -6.58
N THR A 75 -3.32 10.97 -5.97
CA THR A 75 -4.03 9.81 -5.40
C THR A 75 -5.19 9.36 -6.27
N LYS A 76 -5.72 10.23 -7.14
CA LYS A 76 -6.91 9.94 -7.97
C LYS A 76 -6.74 8.72 -8.87
N ASP A 77 -5.56 8.55 -9.46
CA ASP A 77 -5.29 7.43 -10.36
C ASP A 77 -5.20 6.12 -9.57
N THR A 78 -4.54 6.13 -8.41
CA THR A 78 -4.50 5.00 -7.48
C THR A 78 -5.90 4.64 -6.96
N LEU A 79 -6.70 5.64 -6.60
CA LEU A 79 -8.09 5.44 -6.17
C LEU A 79 -8.93 4.75 -7.25
N LYS A 80 -8.81 5.22 -8.50
CA LYS A 80 -9.49 4.64 -9.65
C LYS A 80 -9.02 3.21 -9.91
N GLU A 81 -7.71 2.98 -9.94
CA GLU A 81 -7.12 1.64 -10.14
C GLU A 81 -7.61 0.65 -9.08
N ILE A 82 -7.62 1.05 -7.80
CA ILE A 82 -8.09 0.17 -6.73
C ILE A 82 -9.56 -0.20 -6.93
N ARG A 83 -10.44 0.76 -7.20
CA ARG A 83 -11.86 0.50 -7.44
C ARG A 83 -12.10 -0.42 -8.63
N GLU A 84 -11.41 -0.17 -9.74
CA GLU A 84 -11.55 -0.98 -10.97
C GLU A 84 -11.01 -2.40 -10.79
N SER A 85 -9.86 -2.56 -10.11
CA SER A 85 -9.22 -3.87 -9.94
C SER A 85 -9.87 -4.73 -8.85
N THR A 86 -10.53 -4.13 -7.87
CA THR A 86 -11.15 -4.84 -6.75
C THR A 86 -12.67 -4.96 -6.86
N GLY A 87 -13.30 -4.10 -7.67
CA GLY A 87 -14.76 -3.96 -7.73
C GLY A 87 -15.37 -3.31 -6.48
N ASN A 88 -14.56 -2.87 -5.53
CA ASN A 88 -15.00 -2.25 -4.30
C ASN A 88 -15.10 -0.73 -4.46
N ASN A 89 -16.31 -0.18 -4.37
CA ASN A 89 -16.57 1.25 -4.45
C ASN A 89 -16.38 1.99 -3.11
N ASP A 90 -16.25 1.28 -2.00
CA ASP A 90 -16.05 1.85 -0.66
C ASP A 90 -14.59 2.21 -0.39
N VAL A 91 -13.93 2.76 -1.39
CA VAL A 91 -12.59 3.32 -1.29
C VAL A 91 -12.69 4.83 -1.45
N HIS A 92 -12.25 5.59 -0.45
CA HIS A 92 -12.41 7.04 -0.38
C HIS A 92 -11.08 7.74 -0.19
N TYR A 93 -10.98 8.95 -0.73
CA TYR A 93 -9.87 9.85 -0.44
C TYR A 93 -10.26 10.82 0.69
N MET A 94 -9.32 11.10 1.58
CA MET A 94 -9.42 12.20 2.54
C MET A 94 -8.07 12.92 2.63
N HIS A 95 -8.13 14.25 2.66
CA HIS A 95 -6.92 15.06 2.78
C HIS A 95 -6.27 14.89 4.14
N LEU A 96 -4.97 14.59 4.16
CA LEU A 96 -4.17 14.54 5.39
C LEU A 96 -2.73 14.95 5.10
N ASP A 97 -2.27 15.99 5.76
CA ASP A 97 -0.87 16.37 5.83
C ASP A 97 -0.33 16.12 7.24
N LEU A 98 0.52 15.10 7.38
CA LEU A 98 1.12 14.72 8.67
C LEU A 98 2.13 15.74 9.18
N ALA A 99 2.64 16.64 8.33
CA ALA A 99 3.52 17.74 8.74
C ALA A 99 2.75 18.93 9.34
N ASN A 100 1.43 18.96 9.21
CA ASN A 100 0.57 20.03 9.70
C ASN A 100 -0.42 19.49 10.74
N LEU A 101 -0.27 19.88 12.01
CA LEU A 101 -1.14 19.45 13.11
C LEU A 101 -2.59 19.89 12.94
N GLU A 102 -2.84 21.01 12.29
CA GLU A 102 -4.21 21.47 12.02
C GLU A 102 -4.90 20.53 11.02
N SER A 103 -4.21 20.13 9.94
CA SER A 103 -4.69 19.13 9.01
C SER A 103 -5.01 17.80 9.68
N VAL A 104 -4.16 17.37 10.63
CA VAL A 104 -4.40 16.14 11.41
C VAL A 104 -5.66 16.26 12.28
N ARG A 105 -5.89 17.41 12.91
CA ARG A 105 -7.10 17.66 13.72
C ARG A 105 -8.37 17.69 12.87
N GLU A 106 -8.34 18.38 11.74
CA GLU A 106 -9.46 18.41 10.79
C GLU A 106 -9.78 17.02 10.27
N PHE A 107 -8.76 16.27 9.86
CA PHE A 107 -8.90 14.89 9.41
C PHE A 107 -9.53 14.02 10.50
N SER A 108 -9.03 14.07 11.73
CA SER A 108 -9.53 13.25 12.84
C SER A 108 -10.99 13.58 13.16
N THR A 109 -11.35 14.85 13.14
CA THR A 109 -12.73 15.29 13.36
C THR A 109 -13.66 14.81 12.25
N ALA A 110 -13.24 14.94 11.00
CA ALA A 110 -14.02 14.48 9.84
C ALA A 110 -14.22 12.96 9.82
N VAL A 111 -13.16 12.22 10.16
CA VAL A 111 -13.24 10.75 10.26
C VAL A 111 -14.15 10.32 11.40
N ALA A 112 -14.01 10.90 12.59
CA ALA A 112 -14.84 10.58 13.76
C ALA A 112 -16.32 10.87 13.52
N ALA A 113 -16.63 11.94 12.79
CA ALA A 113 -18.01 12.29 12.43
C ALA A 113 -18.64 11.30 11.45
N LYS A 114 -17.86 10.77 10.49
CA LYS A 114 -18.34 9.89 9.44
C LYS A 114 -18.27 8.40 9.81
N TYR A 115 -17.27 8.01 10.58
CA TYR A 115 -16.97 6.61 10.92
C TYR A 115 -16.80 6.46 12.43
N PRO A 116 -17.86 6.09 13.16
CA PRO A 116 -17.81 5.99 14.63
C PRO A 116 -16.89 4.87 15.15
N VAL A 117 -16.60 3.89 14.30
CA VAL A 117 -15.70 2.78 14.63
C VAL A 117 -14.66 2.62 13.53
N ILE A 118 -13.39 2.73 13.88
CA ILE A 118 -12.25 2.46 13.01
C ILE A 118 -11.64 1.13 13.43
N TYR A 119 -11.53 0.20 12.50
CA TYR A 119 -10.96 -1.12 12.78
C TYR A 119 -9.43 -1.12 12.78
N GLY A 120 -8.83 -0.35 11.90
CA GLY A 120 -7.38 -0.24 11.78
C GLY A 120 -6.91 1.04 11.12
N ALA A 121 -5.73 1.48 11.51
CA ALA A 121 -5.02 2.56 10.86
C ALA A 121 -3.59 2.13 10.57
N SER A 122 -3.14 2.26 9.33
CA SER A 122 -1.76 2.03 8.92
C SER A 122 -1.11 3.36 8.61
N LEU A 123 -0.10 3.72 9.42
CA LEU A 123 0.68 4.91 9.23
C LEU A 123 1.94 4.56 8.42
N LEU A 124 1.90 4.83 7.12
CA LEU A 124 3.08 4.76 6.27
C LEU A 124 3.67 6.16 6.13
N LEU A 125 4.78 6.39 6.82
CA LEU A 125 5.55 7.62 6.65
C LEU A 125 6.30 7.53 5.32
N PRO A 126 6.25 8.57 4.47
CA PRO A 126 7.13 8.64 3.31
C PRO A 126 8.58 8.64 3.78
N PRO A 127 9.52 8.09 2.99
CA PRO A 127 10.93 8.23 3.30
C PRO A 127 11.24 9.72 3.49
N GLN A 128 11.86 10.05 4.63
CA GLN A 128 12.35 11.39 4.88
C GLN A 128 13.49 11.62 3.87
N GLU A 129 13.28 12.45 2.86
CA GLU A 129 14.38 12.97 2.07
C GLU A 129 15.26 13.78 3.03
N GLY A 130 16.42 13.23 3.30
CA GLY A 130 17.40 13.86 4.17
C GLY A 130 17.80 15.22 3.63
N SER A 131 17.79 16.18 4.51
CA SER A 131 18.39 17.52 4.32
C SER A 131 19.88 17.45 4.03
#